data_ff97a9d108c7ecae9cf0354007aa22ed
#
_entry.id   ff97a9d108c7ecae9cf0354007aa22ed
#
_cell.length_a   1.000
_cell.length_b   1.000
_cell.length_c   1.000
_cell.angle_alpha   90.00
_cell.angle_beta   90.00
_cell.angle_gamma   90.00
#
_symmetry.space_group_name_H-M   'P 1'
#
loop_
_entity.id
_entity.type
_entity.pdbx_description
1 polymer ?
#
loop_
_entity_poly.entity_id
_entity_poly.type
_entity_poly.pdbx_seq_one_letter_code
_entity_poly.pdbx_strand_id
1 'polypeptide(L)'
;MGYYITVEPGVNIYIEDVNPGGEKTIVFIHGWPLSHKQFEYQFNILPTLGYRCIGIDWRGFGKSDKPFSGYTYNRLAEDLHHIFNALDLSDVTLVGHSTGGGIAIRYMSRYQGQGVAKLVLVSAAAPTGFTPENARQLLQETLSDRPKMMQGVTDQFFFQYITKPFSDWFNQVGFEAASWSTAAVIILLRDEKLHADLQRIQCPTLIIHGLHDKVIPFPQAKEMNMIIRNSQLVPFQYSGHGTFWEEQDKFNQVLHQFISG
;
A
#
# COMPACT_ATOMS: atom_id res chain seq x y z
N MET A 1 -10.32 10.20 -12.99
CA MET A 1 -11.61 10.76 -12.51
C MET A 1 -11.86 10.23 -11.11
N GLY A 2 -12.07 11.13 -10.13
CA GLY A 2 -12.31 10.70 -8.76
C GLY A 2 -13.80 10.52 -8.45
N TYR A 3 -14.16 9.45 -7.75
CA TYR A 3 -15.52 9.17 -7.26
C TYR A 3 -15.48 8.38 -5.95
N TYR A 4 -16.65 8.11 -5.36
CA TYR A 4 -16.78 7.42 -4.09
C TYR A 4 -17.58 6.13 -4.24
N ILE A 5 -17.17 5.09 -3.47
CA ILE A 5 -17.89 3.82 -3.33
C ILE A 5 -18.26 3.66 -1.86
N THR A 6 -19.55 3.43 -1.57
CA THR A 6 -20.02 3.10 -0.22
C THR A 6 -19.66 1.66 0.10
N VAL A 7 -18.89 1.43 1.16
CA VAL A 7 -18.46 0.08 1.61
C VAL A 7 -19.25 -0.41 2.83
N GLU A 8 -19.84 0.52 3.56
CA GLU A 8 -20.82 0.26 4.63
C GLU A 8 -21.64 1.54 4.87
N PRO A 9 -22.80 1.46 5.58
CA PRO A 9 -23.58 2.64 5.89
C PRO A 9 -22.75 3.73 6.56
N GLY A 10 -22.65 4.91 5.88
CA GLY A 10 -21.91 6.06 6.38
C GLY A 10 -20.40 6.02 6.14
N VAL A 11 -19.87 5.08 5.36
CA VAL A 11 -18.45 5.04 4.98
C VAL A 11 -18.29 4.93 3.47
N ASN A 12 -17.75 6.00 2.88
CA ASN A 12 -17.46 6.12 1.46
C ASN A 12 -15.95 6.13 1.24
N ILE A 13 -15.50 5.30 0.32
CA ILE A 13 -14.10 5.16 -0.06
C ILE A 13 -13.87 5.91 -1.37
N TYR A 14 -12.87 6.78 -1.38
CA TYR A 14 -12.46 7.53 -2.56
C TYR A 14 -11.64 6.66 -3.51
N ILE A 15 -11.99 6.73 -4.77
CA ILE A 15 -11.32 6.06 -5.87
C ILE A 15 -10.79 7.11 -6.85
N GLU A 16 -9.50 7.07 -7.15
CA GLU A 16 -8.91 7.78 -8.28
C GLU A 16 -8.76 6.82 -9.45
N ASP A 17 -9.50 7.04 -10.53
CA ASP A 17 -9.56 6.14 -11.70
C ASP A 17 -9.01 6.88 -12.93
N VAL A 18 -7.83 6.45 -13.37
CA VAL A 18 -7.10 7.06 -14.48
C VAL A 18 -7.11 6.10 -15.66
N ASN A 19 -7.45 6.60 -16.85
CA ASN A 19 -7.60 5.84 -18.08
C ASN A 19 -8.59 4.66 -17.96
N PRO A 20 -9.89 4.91 -17.68
CA PRO A 20 -10.89 3.85 -17.46
C PRO A 20 -11.06 2.86 -18.62
N GLY A 21 -10.66 3.24 -19.85
CA GLY A 21 -10.70 2.40 -21.05
C GLY A 21 -9.42 1.58 -21.29
N GLY A 22 -8.47 1.58 -20.34
CA GLY A 22 -7.22 0.80 -20.48
C GLY A 22 -7.48 -0.70 -20.55
N GLU A 23 -6.64 -1.40 -21.32
CA GLU A 23 -6.81 -2.84 -21.62
C GLU A 23 -6.61 -3.74 -20.38
N LYS A 24 -5.68 -3.38 -19.50
CA LYS A 24 -5.41 -4.09 -18.24
C LYS A 24 -5.52 -3.15 -17.07
N THR A 25 -6.11 -3.62 -15.98
CA THR A 25 -6.34 -2.82 -14.78
C THR A 25 -5.29 -3.08 -13.71
N ILE A 26 -4.74 -2.01 -13.15
CA ILE A 26 -3.85 -2.03 -11.99
C ILE A 26 -4.58 -1.33 -10.85
N VAL A 27 -4.71 -2.01 -9.70
CA VAL A 27 -5.29 -1.45 -8.49
C VAL A 27 -4.18 -1.18 -7.48
N PHE A 28 -4.04 0.06 -7.02
CA PHE A 28 -3.02 0.50 -6.08
C PHE A 28 -3.60 0.75 -4.69
N ILE A 29 -3.02 0.12 -3.68
CA ILE A 29 -3.33 0.33 -2.26
C ILE A 29 -2.11 0.95 -1.59
N HIS A 30 -2.27 2.19 -1.14
CA HIS A 30 -1.19 2.96 -0.52
C HIS A 30 -0.80 2.47 0.87
N GLY A 31 0.40 2.88 1.33
CA GLY A 31 0.91 2.66 2.67
C GLY A 31 0.37 3.65 3.70
N TRP A 32 0.60 3.33 4.98
CA TRP A 32 0.35 4.22 6.10
C TRP A 32 1.45 5.29 6.21
N PRO A 33 1.12 6.53 6.55
CA PRO A 33 -0.21 7.12 6.70
C PRO A 33 -0.66 7.94 5.45
N LEU A 34 -0.32 7.48 4.25
CA LEU A 34 -0.41 8.22 2.99
C LEU A 34 -1.81 8.18 2.34
N SER A 35 -1.86 8.43 1.03
CA SER A 35 -3.04 8.33 0.16
C SER A 35 -2.61 7.82 -1.23
N HIS A 36 -3.58 7.66 -2.18
CA HIS A 36 -3.29 7.30 -3.57
C HIS A 36 -2.22 8.18 -4.22
N LYS A 37 -2.04 9.42 -3.74
CA LYS A 37 -1.05 10.37 -4.24
C LYS A 37 0.40 9.86 -4.14
N GLN A 38 0.68 8.88 -3.27
CA GLN A 38 2.02 8.29 -3.21
C GLN A 38 2.44 7.67 -4.55
N PHE A 39 1.47 7.24 -5.38
CA PHE A 39 1.71 6.62 -6.69
C PHE A 39 1.59 7.61 -7.87
N GLU A 40 1.67 8.92 -7.62
CA GLU A 40 1.54 9.96 -8.63
C GLU A 40 2.43 9.71 -9.86
N TYR A 41 3.68 9.28 -9.62
CA TYR A 41 4.64 9.01 -10.71
C TYR A 41 4.30 7.76 -11.53
N GLN A 42 3.59 6.80 -10.95
CA GLN A 42 3.04 5.63 -11.64
C GLN A 42 1.83 6.05 -12.49
N PHE A 43 0.97 6.90 -11.93
CA PHE A 43 -0.21 7.43 -12.62
C PHE A 43 0.13 8.35 -13.80
N ASN A 44 1.32 8.93 -13.82
CA ASN A 44 1.79 9.73 -14.96
C ASN A 44 2.28 8.86 -16.13
N ILE A 45 2.77 7.64 -15.88
CA ILE A 45 3.44 6.80 -16.89
C ILE A 45 2.58 5.62 -17.33
N LEU A 46 2.06 4.82 -16.37
CA LEU A 46 1.38 3.57 -16.70
C LEU A 46 0.14 3.75 -17.61
N PRO A 47 -0.69 4.79 -17.44
CA PRO A 47 -1.78 5.05 -18.39
C PRO A 47 -1.32 5.30 -19.82
N THR A 48 -0.13 5.87 -20.03
CA THR A 48 0.42 6.07 -21.39
C THR A 48 0.84 4.76 -22.06
N LEU A 49 1.00 3.69 -21.25
CA LEU A 49 1.27 2.33 -21.71
C LEU A 49 -0.01 1.50 -21.92
N GLY A 50 -1.19 2.13 -21.83
CA GLY A 50 -2.49 1.49 -22.05
C GLY A 50 -3.14 0.89 -20.80
N TYR A 51 -2.58 1.08 -19.59
CA TYR A 51 -3.18 0.57 -18.37
C TYR A 51 -4.28 1.48 -17.82
N ARG A 52 -5.35 0.86 -17.27
CA ARG A 52 -6.24 1.53 -16.34
C ARG A 52 -5.60 1.49 -14.95
N CYS A 53 -5.44 2.63 -14.30
CA CYS A 53 -4.84 2.74 -12.97
C CYS A 53 -5.88 3.22 -11.96
N ILE A 54 -6.18 2.39 -10.95
CA ILE A 54 -7.13 2.69 -9.89
C ILE A 54 -6.35 2.87 -8.58
N GLY A 55 -6.40 4.06 -7.99
CA GLY A 55 -5.87 4.34 -6.66
C GLY A 55 -6.98 4.38 -5.63
N ILE A 56 -6.82 3.65 -4.54
CA ILE A 56 -7.80 3.57 -3.46
C ILE A 56 -7.25 4.31 -2.25
N ASP A 57 -7.97 5.33 -1.76
CA ASP A 57 -7.74 5.86 -0.43
C ASP A 57 -8.55 5.01 0.55
N TRP A 58 -7.92 4.05 1.23
CA TRP A 58 -8.67 3.22 2.18
C TRP A 58 -9.15 4.04 3.39
N ARG A 59 -10.19 3.54 4.12
CA ARG A 59 -10.85 4.27 5.23
C ARG A 59 -9.86 4.96 6.17
N GLY A 60 -10.17 6.18 6.55
CA GLY A 60 -9.35 6.98 7.45
C GLY A 60 -8.26 7.82 6.78
N PHE A 61 -8.02 7.64 5.48
CA PHE A 61 -6.89 8.24 4.75
C PHE A 61 -7.34 8.98 3.50
N GLY A 62 -6.48 9.89 3.02
CA GLY A 62 -6.72 10.69 1.85
C GLY A 62 -8.08 11.38 1.85
N LYS A 63 -8.82 11.21 0.76
CA LYS A 63 -10.16 11.78 0.55
C LYS A 63 -11.30 10.90 1.08
N SER A 64 -11.03 9.68 1.52
CA SER A 64 -12.04 8.76 2.06
C SER A 64 -12.59 9.21 3.39
N ASP A 65 -13.79 8.72 3.74
CA ASP A 65 -14.38 8.92 5.05
C ASP A 65 -13.48 8.36 6.17
N LYS A 66 -13.56 9.00 7.32
CA LYS A 66 -12.65 8.76 8.46
C LYS A 66 -13.44 8.27 9.68
N PRO A 67 -14.03 7.05 9.63
CA PRO A 67 -14.73 6.49 10.77
C PRO A 67 -13.79 6.34 11.97
N PHE A 68 -14.34 6.34 13.17
CA PHE A 68 -13.54 6.21 14.39
C PHE A 68 -13.01 4.77 14.61
N SER A 69 -13.57 3.78 13.93
CA SER A 69 -13.23 2.35 14.06
C SER A 69 -13.15 1.63 12.72
N GLY A 70 -12.82 0.34 12.74
CA GLY A 70 -12.78 -0.49 11.53
C GLY A 70 -11.37 -0.60 10.91
N TYR A 71 -10.33 -0.45 11.72
CA TYR A 71 -8.94 -0.51 11.29
C TYR A 71 -8.30 -1.87 11.61
N THR A 72 -8.94 -2.97 11.18
CA THR A 72 -8.35 -4.32 11.17
C THR A 72 -8.10 -4.76 9.74
N TYR A 73 -7.11 -5.64 9.49
CA TYR A 73 -6.90 -6.17 8.15
C TYR A 73 -8.15 -6.88 7.60
N ASN A 74 -8.94 -7.51 8.46
CA ASN A 74 -10.20 -8.13 8.04
C ASN A 74 -11.18 -7.10 7.48
N ARG A 75 -11.38 -5.96 8.16
CA ARG A 75 -12.29 -4.91 7.71
C ARG A 75 -11.76 -4.21 6.46
N LEU A 76 -10.45 -3.92 6.41
CA LEU A 76 -9.83 -3.29 5.25
C LEU A 76 -9.91 -4.18 4.01
N ALA A 77 -9.72 -5.50 4.17
CA ALA A 77 -9.92 -6.46 3.08
C ALA A 77 -11.39 -6.58 2.66
N GLU A 78 -12.34 -6.43 3.58
CA GLU A 78 -13.77 -6.41 3.29
C GLU A 78 -14.16 -5.15 2.50
N ASP A 79 -13.63 -3.98 2.84
CA ASP A 79 -13.82 -2.77 2.04
C ASP A 79 -13.31 -2.96 0.61
N LEU A 80 -12.11 -3.56 0.47
CA LEU A 80 -11.56 -3.86 -0.85
C LEU A 80 -12.47 -4.83 -1.63
N HIS A 81 -13.05 -5.83 -0.98
CA HIS A 81 -14.00 -6.75 -1.60
C HIS A 81 -15.26 -6.03 -2.09
N HIS A 82 -15.81 -5.10 -1.30
CA HIS A 82 -16.94 -4.26 -1.73
C HIS A 82 -16.58 -3.41 -2.96
N ILE A 83 -15.38 -2.84 -3.00
CA ILE A 83 -14.90 -2.03 -4.13
C ILE A 83 -14.76 -2.90 -5.38
N PHE A 84 -14.15 -4.09 -5.28
CA PHE A 84 -14.00 -5.02 -6.41
C PHE A 84 -15.36 -5.42 -7.00
N ASN A 85 -16.34 -5.71 -6.15
CA ASN A 85 -17.70 -6.04 -6.61
C ASN A 85 -18.41 -4.82 -7.23
N ALA A 86 -18.30 -3.63 -6.63
CA ALA A 86 -18.96 -2.42 -7.13
C ALA A 86 -18.42 -1.97 -8.50
N LEU A 87 -17.14 -2.24 -8.79
CA LEU A 87 -16.48 -1.91 -10.04
C LEU A 87 -16.42 -3.08 -11.03
N ASP A 88 -16.99 -4.23 -10.69
CA ASP A 88 -16.91 -5.49 -11.47
C ASP A 88 -15.47 -5.82 -11.90
N LEU A 89 -14.52 -5.71 -10.95
CA LEU A 89 -13.10 -5.89 -11.24
C LEU A 89 -12.75 -7.37 -11.39
N SER A 90 -12.15 -7.69 -12.53
CA SER A 90 -11.64 -9.01 -12.86
C SER A 90 -10.29 -8.90 -13.59
N ASP A 91 -9.46 -9.92 -13.47
CA ASP A 91 -8.14 -9.99 -14.12
C ASP A 91 -7.21 -8.80 -13.81
N VAL A 92 -7.29 -8.28 -12.57
CA VAL A 92 -6.48 -7.13 -12.18
C VAL A 92 -5.11 -7.52 -11.65
N THR A 93 -4.14 -6.61 -11.78
CA THR A 93 -2.91 -6.61 -10.99
C THR A 93 -3.14 -5.77 -9.73
N LEU A 94 -3.09 -6.42 -8.56
CA LEU A 94 -3.24 -5.76 -7.27
C LEU A 94 -1.86 -5.36 -6.72
N VAL A 95 -1.63 -4.07 -6.54
CA VAL A 95 -0.37 -3.51 -6.03
C VAL A 95 -0.60 -2.95 -4.62
N GLY A 96 0.07 -3.50 -3.62
CA GLY A 96 -0.03 -3.03 -2.25
C GLY A 96 1.32 -2.59 -1.69
N HIS A 97 1.41 -1.34 -1.23
CA HIS A 97 2.60 -0.82 -0.58
C HIS A 97 2.47 -0.85 0.94
N SER A 98 3.49 -1.33 1.64
CA SER A 98 3.59 -1.29 3.11
C SER A 98 2.34 -1.89 3.78
N THR A 99 1.57 -1.11 4.56
CA THR A 99 0.26 -1.51 5.12
C THR A 99 -0.72 -1.92 4.03
N GLY A 100 -0.72 -1.24 2.88
CA GLY A 100 -1.53 -1.63 1.72
C GLY A 100 -1.17 -3.02 1.19
N GLY A 101 0.10 -3.41 1.30
CA GLY A 101 0.55 -4.79 1.06
C GLY A 101 -0.07 -5.79 2.04
N GLY A 102 -0.15 -5.42 3.32
CA GLY A 102 -0.83 -6.23 4.34
C GLY A 102 -2.33 -6.39 4.06
N ILE A 103 -3.00 -5.31 3.61
CA ILE A 103 -4.41 -5.35 3.17
C ILE A 103 -4.58 -6.30 1.99
N ALA A 104 -3.71 -6.19 0.98
CA ALA A 104 -3.74 -7.06 -0.19
C ALA A 104 -3.53 -8.54 0.20
N ILE A 105 -2.56 -8.86 1.05
CA ILE A 105 -2.31 -10.21 1.55
C ILE A 105 -3.55 -10.77 2.27
N ARG A 106 -4.18 -10.00 3.15
CA ARG A 106 -5.41 -10.43 3.85
C ARG A 106 -6.57 -10.61 2.86
N TYR A 107 -6.68 -9.77 1.83
CA TYR A 107 -7.67 -9.94 0.76
C TYR A 107 -7.47 -11.26 0.02
N MET A 108 -6.24 -11.53 -0.43
CA MET A 108 -5.90 -12.77 -1.12
C MET A 108 -6.24 -14.02 -0.29
N SER A 109 -5.96 -13.98 1.01
CA SER A 109 -6.26 -15.08 1.92
C SER A 109 -7.75 -15.26 2.19
N ARG A 110 -8.46 -14.17 2.47
CA ARG A 110 -9.86 -14.19 2.93
C ARG A 110 -10.85 -14.40 1.79
N TYR A 111 -10.61 -13.79 0.65
CA TYR A 111 -11.47 -13.82 -0.54
C TYR A 111 -10.90 -14.66 -1.69
N GLN A 112 -9.86 -15.47 -1.42
CA GLN A 112 -9.21 -16.35 -2.40
C GLN A 112 -8.72 -15.60 -3.65
N GLY A 113 -8.39 -14.31 -3.51
CA GLY A 113 -7.94 -13.45 -4.58
C GLY A 113 -9.00 -13.17 -5.66
N GLN A 114 -10.29 -13.16 -5.31
CA GLN A 114 -11.36 -12.87 -6.26
C GLN A 114 -11.04 -11.61 -7.08
N GLY A 115 -11.07 -11.74 -8.41
CA GLY A 115 -10.77 -10.64 -9.35
C GLY A 115 -9.28 -10.34 -9.55
N VAL A 116 -8.36 -10.93 -8.78
CA VAL A 116 -6.92 -10.68 -8.85
C VAL A 116 -6.21 -11.76 -9.65
N ALA A 117 -5.59 -11.40 -10.76
CA ALA A 117 -4.76 -12.29 -11.56
C ALA A 117 -3.30 -12.30 -11.12
N LYS A 118 -2.78 -11.13 -10.71
CA LYS A 118 -1.39 -10.93 -10.29
C LYS A 118 -1.33 -10.06 -9.03
N LEU A 119 -0.38 -10.37 -8.13
CA LEU A 119 -0.16 -9.59 -6.90
C LEU A 119 1.23 -8.95 -6.95
N VAL A 120 1.32 -7.69 -6.53
CA VAL A 120 2.59 -6.97 -6.35
C VAL A 120 2.68 -6.43 -4.93
N LEU A 121 3.67 -6.90 -4.18
CA LEU A 121 3.94 -6.49 -2.81
C LEU A 121 5.15 -5.56 -2.80
N VAL A 122 4.91 -4.31 -2.46
CA VAL A 122 5.93 -3.25 -2.47
C VAL A 122 6.28 -2.89 -1.04
N SER A 123 7.49 -3.21 -0.58
CA SER A 123 7.93 -2.94 0.80
C SER A 123 6.84 -3.29 1.83
N ALA A 124 6.15 -4.44 1.62
CA ALA A 124 4.93 -4.79 2.34
C ALA A 124 5.17 -5.04 3.83
N ALA A 125 4.22 -4.62 4.67
CA ALA A 125 4.24 -4.79 6.13
C ALA A 125 3.86 -6.24 6.50
N ALA A 126 4.67 -7.19 6.06
CA ALA A 126 4.48 -8.63 6.26
C ALA A 126 5.84 -9.35 6.27
N PRO A 127 5.94 -10.50 6.93
CA PRO A 127 4.90 -11.17 7.72
C PRO A 127 4.58 -10.50 9.05
N THR A 128 5.45 -9.61 9.52
CA THR A 128 5.26 -8.85 10.77
C THR A 128 5.27 -7.35 10.48
N GLY A 129 4.55 -6.59 11.28
CA GLY A 129 4.58 -5.13 11.21
C GLY A 129 5.54 -4.53 12.25
N PHE A 130 5.07 -3.56 13.04
CA PHE A 130 5.89 -2.87 14.01
C PHE A 130 6.20 -3.71 15.26
N THR A 131 7.38 -3.45 15.85
CA THR A 131 7.69 -3.94 17.19
C THR A 131 6.83 -3.18 18.23
N PRO A 132 6.57 -3.77 19.41
CA PRO A 132 5.83 -3.08 20.48
C PRO A 132 6.47 -1.74 20.89
N GLU A 133 7.79 -1.64 20.83
CA GLU A 133 8.53 -0.42 21.18
C GLU A 133 8.34 0.67 20.13
N ASN A 134 8.56 0.36 18.84
CA ASN A 134 8.33 1.31 17.76
C ASN A 134 6.88 1.77 17.71
N ALA A 135 5.93 0.87 17.91
CA ALA A 135 4.51 1.20 17.96
C ALA A 135 4.18 2.15 19.13
N ARG A 136 4.77 1.94 20.31
CA ARG A 136 4.56 2.83 21.47
C ARG A 136 5.07 4.24 21.20
N GLN A 137 6.27 4.38 20.65
CA GLN A 137 6.85 5.67 20.32
C GLN A 137 5.99 6.40 19.26
N LEU A 138 5.69 5.74 18.15
CA LEU A 138 4.87 6.32 17.08
C LEU A 138 3.48 6.73 17.57
N LEU A 139 2.85 5.91 18.43
CA LEU A 139 1.55 6.21 19.01
C LEU A 139 1.61 7.43 19.90
N GLN A 140 2.61 7.54 20.77
CA GLN A 140 2.82 8.70 21.63
C GLN A 140 3.00 9.97 20.80
N GLU A 141 3.88 9.95 19.78
CA GLU A 141 4.11 11.09 18.90
C GLU A 141 2.86 11.45 18.08
N THR A 142 2.13 10.47 17.57
CA THR A 142 0.86 10.70 16.84
C THR A 142 -0.15 11.48 17.69
N LEU A 143 -0.23 11.19 18.99
CA LEU A 143 -1.21 11.78 19.90
C LEU A 143 -0.75 13.10 20.51
N SER A 144 0.56 13.39 20.55
CA SER A 144 1.11 14.59 21.20
C SER A 144 1.75 15.59 20.25
N ASP A 145 2.42 15.12 19.19
CA ASP A 145 3.14 15.95 18.19
C ASP A 145 3.17 15.26 16.83
N ARG A 146 2.03 15.24 16.17
CA ARG A 146 1.88 14.58 14.86
C ARG A 146 2.79 15.15 13.76
N PRO A 147 3.09 16.47 13.70
CA PRO A 147 4.08 16.99 12.77
C PRO A 147 5.48 16.38 12.96
N LYS A 148 5.92 16.22 14.20
CA LYS A 148 7.19 15.56 14.52
C LYS A 148 7.18 14.08 14.12
N MET A 149 6.09 13.37 14.40
CA MET A 149 5.90 11.98 13.98
C MET A 149 6.01 11.85 12.45
N MET A 150 5.31 12.69 11.70
CA MET A 150 5.36 12.66 10.22
C MET A 150 6.76 12.95 9.69
N GLN A 151 7.46 13.94 10.26
CA GLN A 151 8.84 14.21 9.84
C GLN A 151 9.75 13.00 10.13
N GLY A 152 9.62 12.36 11.30
CA GLY A 152 10.37 11.15 11.64
C GLY A 152 10.07 9.96 10.69
N VAL A 153 8.83 9.80 10.26
CA VAL A 153 8.45 8.81 9.23
C VAL A 153 9.13 9.15 7.90
N THR A 154 9.07 10.40 7.47
CA THR A 154 9.68 10.85 6.21
C THR A 154 11.19 10.63 6.20
N ASP A 155 11.88 10.92 7.30
CA ASP A 155 13.34 10.76 7.45
C ASP A 155 13.79 9.28 7.37
N GLN A 156 12.91 8.33 7.74
CA GLN A 156 13.18 6.90 7.67
C GLN A 156 12.72 6.28 6.35
N PHE A 157 11.81 6.93 5.64
CA PHE A 157 11.14 6.38 4.46
C PHE A 157 12.06 6.30 3.25
N PHE A 158 12.89 7.31 3.04
CA PHE A 158 13.75 7.43 1.87
C PHE A 158 15.21 7.15 2.20
N PHE A 159 15.90 6.44 1.34
CA PHE A 159 17.35 6.23 1.38
C PHE A 159 18.09 7.35 0.64
N GLN A 160 17.54 7.76 -0.53
CA GLN A 160 18.11 8.84 -1.32
C GLN A 160 17.76 10.20 -0.72
N TYR A 161 18.57 11.20 -1.09
CA TYR A 161 18.28 12.58 -0.72
C TYR A 161 16.95 13.03 -1.33
N ILE A 162 16.09 13.59 -0.52
CA ILE A 162 14.86 14.25 -0.93
C ILE A 162 14.97 15.76 -0.71
N THR A 163 14.42 16.54 -1.64
CA THR A 163 14.39 18.00 -1.47
C THR A 163 13.39 18.41 -0.40
N LYS A 164 13.60 19.58 0.21
CA LYS A 164 12.63 20.09 1.20
C LYS A 164 11.21 20.24 0.62
N PRO A 165 10.98 20.79 -0.60
CA PRO A 165 9.64 20.83 -1.18
C PRO A 165 8.99 19.46 -1.31
N PHE A 166 9.75 18.42 -1.66
CA PHE A 166 9.24 17.05 -1.73
C PHE A 166 8.88 16.52 -0.34
N SER A 167 9.75 16.71 0.66
CA SER A 167 9.47 16.34 2.06
C SER A 167 8.21 17.03 2.58
N ASP A 168 8.06 18.33 2.32
CA ASP A 168 6.87 19.08 2.74
C ASP A 168 5.60 18.52 2.06
N TRP A 169 5.65 18.24 0.75
CA TRP A 169 4.55 17.61 0.04
C TRP A 169 4.21 16.22 0.60
N PHE A 170 5.21 15.38 0.84
CA PHE A 170 5.01 14.04 1.37
C PHE A 170 4.37 14.07 2.77
N ASN A 171 4.81 14.98 3.65
CA ASN A 171 4.19 15.22 4.94
C ASN A 171 2.73 15.67 4.81
N GLN A 172 2.42 16.55 3.84
CA GLN A 172 1.04 17.00 3.57
C GLN A 172 0.13 15.84 3.15
N VAL A 173 0.62 14.94 2.31
CA VAL A 173 -0.13 13.71 1.95
C VAL A 173 -0.46 12.88 3.20
N GLY A 174 0.48 12.76 4.14
CA GLY A 174 0.25 12.07 5.40
C GLY A 174 -0.75 12.79 6.33
N PHE A 175 -0.81 14.12 6.28
CA PHE A 175 -1.76 14.91 7.07
C PHE A 175 -3.21 14.84 6.57
N GLU A 176 -3.45 14.34 5.36
CA GLU A 176 -4.81 14.05 4.88
C GLU A 176 -5.51 12.96 5.70
N ALA A 177 -4.76 12.09 6.39
CA ALA A 177 -5.30 11.09 7.31
C ALA A 177 -5.87 11.73 8.59
N ALA A 178 -6.85 11.09 9.22
CA ALA A 178 -7.26 11.47 10.58
C ALA A 178 -6.24 10.97 11.63
N SER A 179 -6.06 11.71 12.72
CA SER A 179 -5.11 11.32 13.77
C SER A 179 -5.50 10.01 14.43
N TRP A 180 -6.79 9.79 14.69
CA TRP A 180 -7.30 8.52 15.24
C TRP A 180 -7.11 7.34 14.29
N SER A 181 -7.27 7.53 12.96
CA SER A 181 -6.99 6.50 11.95
C SER A 181 -5.50 6.15 11.94
N THR A 182 -4.65 7.18 11.98
CA THR A 182 -3.19 7.03 12.06
C THR A 182 -2.81 6.19 13.28
N ALA A 183 -3.36 6.52 14.46
CA ALA A 183 -3.11 5.80 15.71
C ALA A 183 -3.63 4.35 15.68
N ALA A 184 -4.84 4.13 15.16
CA ALA A 184 -5.44 2.80 15.08
C ALA A 184 -4.63 1.85 14.19
N VAL A 185 -4.05 2.34 13.10
CA VAL A 185 -3.21 1.53 12.21
C VAL A 185 -1.85 1.21 12.83
N ILE A 186 -1.28 2.05 13.67
CA ILE A 186 -0.09 1.69 14.45
C ILE A 186 -0.38 0.47 15.35
N ILE A 187 -1.55 0.42 15.97
CA ILE A 187 -2.00 -0.72 16.79
C ILE A 187 -2.20 -1.96 15.90
N LEU A 188 -2.85 -1.82 14.76
CA LEU A 188 -3.00 -2.90 13.76
C LEU A 188 -1.63 -3.50 13.38
N LEU A 189 -0.66 -2.67 13.01
CA LEU A 189 0.68 -3.09 12.59
C LEU A 189 1.48 -3.77 13.72
N ARG A 190 1.20 -3.43 14.98
CA ARG A 190 1.79 -4.10 16.14
C ARG A 190 1.19 -5.47 16.38
N ASP A 191 -0.12 -5.60 16.28
CA ASP A 191 -0.87 -6.73 16.81
C ASP A 191 -1.17 -7.83 15.78
N GLU A 192 -1.45 -7.47 14.53
CA GLU A 192 -1.81 -8.45 13.50
C GLU A 192 -0.59 -8.99 12.75
N LYS A 193 -0.60 -10.31 12.52
CA LYS A 193 0.45 -11.05 11.79
C LYS A 193 -0.17 -11.71 10.55
N LEU A 194 0.65 -11.86 9.51
CA LEU A 194 0.19 -12.28 8.18
C LEU A 194 0.85 -13.59 7.67
N HIS A 195 1.61 -14.30 8.50
CA HIS A 195 2.29 -15.55 8.10
C HIS A 195 1.33 -16.58 7.49
N ALA A 196 0.20 -16.83 8.15
CA ALA A 196 -0.79 -17.80 7.67
C ALA A 196 -1.48 -17.35 6.37
N ASP A 197 -1.62 -16.03 6.17
CA ASP A 197 -2.21 -15.45 4.97
C ASP A 197 -1.29 -15.61 3.75
N LEU A 198 0.03 -15.41 3.92
CA LEU A 198 1.03 -15.56 2.86
C LEU A 198 0.99 -16.96 2.23
N GLN A 199 0.79 -18.01 3.03
CA GLN A 199 0.73 -19.40 2.56
C GLN A 199 -0.48 -19.69 1.65
N ARG A 200 -1.50 -18.82 1.68
CA ARG A 200 -2.74 -18.97 0.88
C ARG A 200 -2.69 -18.27 -0.47
N ILE A 201 -1.64 -17.49 -0.73
CA ILE A 201 -1.46 -16.78 -2.01
C ILE A 201 -1.04 -17.79 -3.07
N GLN A 202 -1.83 -17.88 -4.16
CA GLN A 202 -1.62 -18.84 -5.24
C GLN A 202 -1.27 -18.18 -6.58
N CYS A 203 -1.67 -16.92 -6.79
CA CYS A 203 -1.40 -16.21 -8.04
C CYS A 203 0.09 -15.85 -8.19
N PRO A 204 0.56 -15.58 -9.43
CA PRO A 204 1.87 -14.99 -9.65
C PRO A 204 2.04 -13.73 -8.81
N THR A 205 3.15 -13.67 -8.06
CA THR A 205 3.42 -12.60 -7.11
C THR A 205 4.79 -11.99 -7.35
N LEU A 206 4.83 -10.66 -7.48
CA LEU A 206 6.06 -9.87 -7.53
C LEU A 206 6.28 -9.20 -6.19
N ILE A 207 7.48 -9.35 -5.62
CA ILE A 207 7.89 -8.66 -4.40
C ILE A 207 8.97 -7.63 -4.78
N ILE A 208 8.66 -6.35 -4.59
CA ILE A 208 9.60 -5.23 -4.78
C ILE A 208 9.98 -4.70 -3.40
N HIS A 209 11.29 -4.56 -3.13
CA HIS A 209 11.72 -4.10 -1.81
C HIS A 209 13.07 -3.38 -1.87
N GLY A 210 13.19 -2.24 -1.18
CA GLY A 210 14.43 -1.49 -1.08
C GLY A 210 15.45 -2.17 -0.16
N LEU A 211 16.72 -2.22 -0.59
CA LEU A 211 17.79 -2.82 0.24
C LEU A 211 18.07 -1.98 1.50
N HIS A 212 17.75 -0.69 1.47
CA HIS A 212 17.98 0.27 2.55
C HIS A 212 16.71 0.64 3.31
N ASP A 213 15.66 -0.18 3.21
CA ASP A 213 14.38 0.05 3.90
C ASP A 213 14.58 -0.02 5.44
N LYS A 214 14.38 1.13 6.10
CA LYS A 214 14.48 1.28 7.56
C LYS A 214 13.14 1.09 8.26
N VAL A 215 12.02 1.11 7.51
CA VAL A 215 10.66 0.94 8.04
C VAL A 215 10.32 -0.55 8.11
N ILE A 216 10.48 -1.26 7.00
CA ILE A 216 10.28 -2.70 6.90
C ILE A 216 11.60 -3.32 6.41
N PRO A 217 12.38 -3.96 7.28
CA PRO A 217 13.70 -4.48 6.91
C PRO A 217 13.66 -5.51 5.78
N PHE A 218 14.60 -5.42 4.82
CA PHE A 218 14.71 -6.30 3.65
C PHE A 218 14.63 -7.81 3.93
N PRO A 219 15.11 -8.36 5.08
CA PRO A 219 14.91 -9.77 5.42
C PRO A 219 13.45 -10.22 5.43
N GLN A 220 12.49 -9.35 5.72
CA GLN A 220 11.06 -9.69 5.65
C GLN A 220 10.60 -9.96 4.20
N ALA A 221 11.16 -9.26 3.21
CA ALA A 221 10.89 -9.55 1.81
C ALA A 221 11.41 -10.93 1.39
N LYS A 222 12.59 -11.31 1.87
CA LYS A 222 13.14 -12.67 1.66
C LYS A 222 12.24 -13.73 2.28
N GLU A 223 11.75 -13.48 3.49
CA GLU A 223 10.83 -14.39 4.17
C GLU A 223 9.51 -14.55 3.41
N MET A 224 8.90 -13.45 2.94
CA MET A 224 7.72 -13.51 2.07
C MET A 224 7.98 -14.35 0.82
N ASN A 225 9.13 -14.14 0.16
CA ASN A 225 9.48 -14.88 -1.06
C ASN A 225 9.69 -16.39 -0.79
N MET A 226 10.12 -16.78 0.39
CA MET A 226 10.22 -18.20 0.78
C MET A 226 8.84 -18.82 1.06
N ILE A 227 7.89 -18.04 1.57
CA ILE A 227 6.56 -18.53 1.96
C ILE A 227 5.62 -18.58 0.74
N ILE A 228 5.62 -17.57 -0.12
CA ILE A 228 4.76 -17.49 -1.30
C ILE A 228 5.36 -18.32 -2.44
N ARG A 229 4.75 -19.46 -2.77
CA ARG A 229 5.29 -20.44 -3.72
C ARG A 229 5.56 -19.90 -5.13
N ASN A 230 4.68 -19.05 -5.63
CA ASN A 230 4.76 -18.47 -6.98
C ASN A 230 5.15 -17.00 -6.91
N SER A 231 6.28 -16.72 -6.27
CA SER A 231 6.77 -15.35 -6.11
C SER A 231 8.18 -15.17 -6.67
N GLN A 232 8.44 -13.94 -7.11
CA GLN A 232 9.77 -13.46 -7.47
C GLN A 232 10.09 -12.21 -6.65
N LEU A 233 11.31 -12.14 -6.09
CA LEU A 233 11.81 -10.99 -5.35
C LEU A 233 12.74 -10.18 -6.23
N VAL A 234 12.42 -8.90 -6.40
CA VAL A 234 13.25 -7.91 -7.11
C VAL A 234 13.75 -6.87 -6.12
N PRO A 235 15.03 -6.93 -5.70
CA PRO A 235 15.61 -5.93 -4.81
C PRO A 235 15.87 -4.62 -5.54
N PHE A 236 15.57 -3.51 -4.86
CA PHE A 236 15.85 -2.15 -5.31
C PHE A 236 17.07 -1.62 -4.57
N GLN A 237 18.17 -1.53 -5.31
CA GLN A 237 19.50 -1.36 -4.73
C GLN A 237 19.72 0.02 -4.11
N TYR A 238 19.06 1.04 -4.65
CA TYR A 238 19.24 2.44 -4.25
C TYR A 238 17.97 3.01 -3.61
N SER A 239 17.17 2.16 -2.97
CA SER A 239 15.91 2.57 -2.38
C SER A 239 15.78 2.15 -0.92
N GLY A 240 15.08 3.01 -0.13
CA GLY A 240 14.51 2.71 1.15
C GLY A 240 13.10 2.13 1.01
N HIS A 241 12.16 2.68 1.79
CA HIS A 241 10.75 2.26 1.78
C HIS A 241 9.98 2.80 0.56
N GLY A 242 10.47 3.88 -0.08
CA GLY A 242 9.84 4.59 -1.19
C GLY A 242 10.30 4.15 -2.57
N THR A 243 10.41 2.85 -2.84
CA THR A 243 10.91 2.30 -4.12
C THR A 243 10.19 2.84 -5.35
N PHE A 244 8.89 3.14 -5.24
CA PHE A 244 8.04 3.67 -6.30
C PHE A 244 8.44 5.11 -6.73
N TRP A 245 9.20 5.81 -5.92
CA TRP A 245 9.73 7.14 -6.18
C TRP A 245 11.25 7.14 -6.37
N GLU A 246 11.99 6.46 -5.50
CA GLU A 246 13.46 6.49 -5.48
C GLU A 246 14.10 5.86 -6.73
N GLU A 247 13.51 4.78 -7.24
CA GLU A 247 13.91 4.14 -8.50
C GLU A 247 12.67 4.02 -9.41
N GLN A 248 11.94 5.14 -9.64
CA GLN A 248 10.64 5.17 -10.30
C GLN A 248 10.64 4.56 -11.70
N ASP A 249 11.67 4.81 -12.51
CA ASP A 249 11.76 4.28 -13.88
C ASP A 249 11.89 2.75 -13.85
N LYS A 250 12.77 2.23 -12.98
CA LYS A 250 12.92 0.79 -12.76
C LYS A 250 11.63 0.19 -12.19
N PHE A 251 10.95 0.89 -11.27
CA PHE A 251 9.67 0.44 -10.71
C PHE A 251 8.63 0.26 -11.81
N ASN A 252 8.42 1.28 -12.64
CA ASN A 252 7.47 1.24 -13.74
C ASN A 252 7.84 0.15 -14.77
N GLN A 253 9.12 0.01 -15.09
CA GLN A 253 9.60 -1.03 -16.01
C GLN A 253 9.37 -2.45 -15.47
N VAL A 254 9.74 -2.73 -14.23
CA VAL A 254 9.58 -4.03 -13.57
C VAL A 254 8.10 -4.39 -13.47
N LEU A 255 7.26 -3.42 -13.07
CA LEU A 255 5.82 -3.61 -13.00
C LEU A 255 5.22 -3.91 -14.38
N HIS A 256 5.59 -3.13 -15.40
CA HIS A 256 5.15 -3.35 -16.79
C HIS A 256 5.56 -4.74 -17.31
N GLN A 257 6.80 -5.15 -17.12
CA GLN A 257 7.28 -6.48 -17.51
C GLN A 257 6.51 -7.60 -16.83
N PHE A 258 6.25 -7.47 -15.53
CA PHE A 258 5.49 -8.46 -14.77
C PHE A 258 4.04 -8.58 -15.23
N ILE A 259 3.39 -7.47 -15.59
CA ILE A 259 2.00 -7.46 -16.06
C ILE A 259 1.89 -8.03 -17.48
N SER A 260 2.87 -7.74 -18.34
CA SER A 260 2.85 -8.12 -19.76
C SER A 260 3.21 -9.59 -20.01
N GLY A 261 4.06 -10.19 -19.16
CA GLY A 261 4.40 -11.63 -19.18
C GLY A 261 3.36 -12.48 -18.46
#